data_412be88e77e9ca39399709aeed3a152b
#
_entry.id   412be88e77e9ca39399709aeed3a152b
#
_cell.length_a   1.000
_cell.length_b   1.000
_cell.length_c   1.000
_cell.angle_alpha   90.00
_cell.angle_beta   90.00
_cell.angle_gamma   90.00
#
_symmetry.space_group_name_H-M   'P 1'
#
loop_
_entity.id
_entity.type
_entity.pdbx_description
1 polymer ?
#
loop_
_entity_poly.entity_id
_entity_poly.type
_entity_poly.pdbx_seq_one_letter_code
_entity_poly.pdbx_strand_id
1 'polypeptide(L)'
;MTFANCYADATRAQAYATLEFKNTYHLAYRDIPAILGEHVRGRKSLDFGCGTGRSTRFLRQHGFEVTGVDIAEDMIRKARELDPSGDYRLIQSNKVQSNDVQSNDVTGDDLSAFQSGTYDLVLAAFTFDNIAGKNNDNKRRILQDLGRLLTQDGKLVLIVSRPEIYTHEWASFSTKDFPENQLAKSGDKVRIIVTDHADPRPVEDILWTDESYREVFKEARLRLLGKYEPLARRDEPYSWVSELEIAPWAVYVLQSA
;
A
#
# COMPACT_ATOMS: atom_id res chain seq x y z
N MET A 1 1.58 -23.12 -5.54
CA MET A 1 1.41 -22.66 -4.15
C MET A 1 0.46 -21.48 -4.21
N THR A 2 -0.68 -21.58 -3.53
CA THR A 2 -1.69 -20.51 -3.43
C THR A 2 -1.12 -19.35 -2.61
N PHE A 3 -1.27 -18.13 -3.09
CA PHE A 3 -1.03 -16.93 -2.30
C PHE A 3 -2.16 -16.83 -1.27
N ALA A 4 -1.86 -17.07 -0.01
CA ALA A 4 -2.82 -16.85 1.06
C ALA A 4 -2.83 -15.36 1.39
N ASN A 5 -4.01 -14.74 1.45
CA ASN A 5 -4.12 -13.39 2.01
C ASN A 5 -3.70 -13.44 3.48
N CYS A 6 -2.46 -13.06 3.76
CA CYS A 6 -1.89 -13.11 5.10
C CYS A 6 -2.58 -12.15 6.09
N TYR A 7 -3.44 -11.27 5.60
CA TYR A 7 -4.21 -10.29 6.40
C TYR A 7 -5.61 -10.77 6.78
N ALA A 8 -6.05 -11.93 6.27
CA ALA A 8 -7.38 -12.48 6.53
C ALA A 8 -7.41 -13.29 7.85
N ASP A 9 -6.89 -12.73 8.96
CA ASP A 9 -7.06 -13.28 10.29
C ASP A 9 -7.12 -12.20 11.38
N ALA A 10 -7.94 -12.45 12.40
CA ALA A 10 -8.19 -11.51 13.48
C ALA A 10 -6.93 -11.21 14.32
N THR A 11 -6.02 -12.18 14.49
CA THR A 11 -4.76 -11.99 15.23
C THR A 11 -3.87 -10.98 14.51
N ARG A 12 -3.74 -11.13 13.20
CA ARG A 12 -2.97 -10.19 12.37
C ARG A 12 -3.60 -8.81 12.33
N ALA A 13 -4.93 -8.72 12.16
CA ALA A 13 -5.65 -7.46 12.22
C ALA A 13 -5.41 -6.74 13.58
N GLN A 14 -5.41 -7.48 14.69
CA GLN A 14 -5.12 -6.93 16.01
C GLN A 14 -3.68 -6.43 16.11
N ALA A 15 -2.69 -7.17 15.59
CA ALA A 15 -1.29 -6.75 15.58
C ALA A 15 -1.08 -5.48 14.75
N TYR A 16 -1.64 -5.45 13.53
CA TYR A 16 -1.56 -4.28 12.64
C TYR A 16 -2.28 -3.04 13.21
N ALA A 17 -3.32 -3.24 14.03
CA ALA A 17 -4.02 -2.15 14.71
C ALA A 17 -3.13 -1.37 15.69
N THR A 18 -2.03 -1.97 16.16
CA THR A 18 -1.08 -1.33 17.07
C THR A 18 0.04 -0.59 16.36
N LEU A 19 0.14 -0.73 15.03
CA LEU A 19 1.16 -0.03 14.26
C LEU A 19 0.92 1.48 14.26
N GLU A 20 1.96 2.22 14.53
CA GLU A 20 2.02 3.68 14.51
C GLU A 20 2.91 4.18 13.37
N PHE A 21 2.98 5.50 13.23
CA PHE A 21 3.90 6.17 12.30
C PHE A 21 5.25 6.45 12.99
N LYS A 22 5.93 5.39 13.42
CA LYS A 22 7.25 5.46 14.08
C LYS A 22 8.28 4.60 13.34
N ASN A 23 9.54 4.77 13.69
CA ASN A 23 10.65 4.02 13.11
C ASN A 23 10.59 4.08 11.56
N THR A 24 10.84 2.98 10.86
CA THR A 24 10.85 2.94 9.38
C THR A 24 9.54 3.43 8.76
N TYR A 25 8.38 3.21 9.42
CA TYR A 25 7.09 3.71 8.94
C TYR A 25 6.96 5.25 9.01
N HIS A 26 7.74 5.93 9.87
CA HIS A 26 7.79 7.39 9.92
C HIS A 26 8.18 7.97 8.55
N LEU A 27 9.15 7.38 7.89
CA LEU A 27 9.64 7.84 6.59
C LEU A 27 8.58 7.75 5.50
N ALA A 28 7.70 6.74 5.56
CA ALA A 28 6.62 6.58 4.58
C ALA A 28 5.59 7.71 4.65
N TYR A 29 5.40 8.35 5.83
CA TYR A 29 4.33 9.32 6.05
C TYR A 29 4.79 10.73 6.35
N ARG A 30 6.05 10.92 6.78
CA ARG A 30 6.61 12.22 7.18
C ARG A 30 6.41 13.31 6.12
N ASP A 31 6.70 12.97 4.89
CA ASP A 31 6.71 13.94 3.79
C ASP A 31 5.38 13.97 3.02
N ILE A 32 4.45 13.04 3.30
CA ILE A 32 3.15 12.96 2.60
C ILE A 32 2.35 14.27 2.66
N PRO A 33 2.24 14.99 3.79
CA PRO A 33 1.48 16.25 3.81
C PRO A 33 2.02 17.30 2.84
N ALA A 34 3.35 17.40 2.71
CA ALA A 34 3.99 18.31 1.76
C ALA A 34 3.75 17.87 0.31
N ILE A 35 3.91 16.57 0.02
CA ILE A 35 3.65 15.99 -1.31
C ILE A 35 2.19 16.21 -1.71
N LEU A 36 1.23 15.94 -0.82
CA LEU A 36 -0.18 16.17 -1.10
C LEU A 36 -0.48 17.66 -1.30
N GLY A 37 0.13 18.55 -0.50
CA GLY A 37 0.00 20.00 -0.63
C GLY A 37 0.51 20.53 -1.98
N GLU A 38 1.55 19.91 -2.55
CA GLU A 38 2.10 20.23 -3.86
C GLU A 38 1.17 19.76 -5.00
N HIS A 39 0.64 18.55 -4.92
CA HIS A 39 0.02 17.87 -6.06
C HIS A 39 -1.51 17.83 -6.04
N VAL A 40 -2.16 17.84 -4.87
CA VAL A 40 -3.61 17.64 -4.73
C VAL A 40 -4.31 18.95 -4.41
N ARG A 41 -5.45 19.22 -5.08
CA ARG A 41 -6.20 20.47 -4.92
C ARG A 41 -7.56 20.33 -4.26
N GLY A 42 -8.14 19.16 -4.28
CA GLY A 42 -9.42 18.88 -3.61
C GLY A 42 -9.23 18.14 -2.29
N ARG A 43 -10.33 17.65 -1.71
CA ARG A 43 -10.32 16.99 -0.38
C ARG A 43 -10.96 15.61 -0.37
N LYS A 44 -11.69 15.24 -1.43
CA LYS A 44 -12.38 13.95 -1.50
C LYS A 44 -11.40 12.85 -1.84
N SER A 45 -11.25 11.88 -0.95
CA SER A 45 -10.22 10.86 -1.12
C SER A 45 -10.73 9.44 -0.89
N LEU A 46 -10.08 8.50 -1.59
CA LEU A 46 -10.21 7.06 -1.40
C LEU A 46 -8.89 6.52 -0.84
N ASP A 47 -8.96 5.76 0.23
CA ASP A 47 -7.83 5.01 0.78
C ASP A 47 -7.99 3.54 0.39
N PHE A 48 -7.27 3.11 -0.65
CA PHE A 48 -7.37 1.77 -1.23
C PHE A 48 -6.43 0.78 -0.52
N GLY A 49 -7.01 -0.26 0.07
CA GLY A 49 -6.29 -1.20 0.94
C GLY A 49 -6.02 -0.57 2.31
N CYS A 50 -7.03 0.04 2.90
CA CYS A 50 -6.90 0.85 4.12
C CYS A 50 -6.53 0.02 5.37
N GLY A 51 -6.64 -1.31 5.32
CA GLY A 51 -6.38 -2.19 6.45
C GLY A 51 -7.20 -1.79 7.68
N THR A 52 -6.54 -1.63 8.82
CA THR A 52 -7.16 -1.18 10.08
C THR A 52 -7.41 0.35 10.13
N GLY A 53 -7.34 1.04 8.99
CA GLY A 53 -7.69 2.45 8.83
C GLY A 53 -6.60 3.45 9.27
N ARG A 54 -5.34 3.03 9.40
CA ARG A 54 -4.24 3.91 9.82
C ARG A 54 -4.03 5.07 8.83
N SER A 55 -3.92 4.78 7.54
CA SER A 55 -3.80 5.76 6.45
C SER A 55 -5.06 6.61 6.30
N THR A 56 -6.25 6.01 6.47
CA THR A 56 -7.53 6.73 6.45
C THR A 56 -7.58 7.81 7.54
N ARG A 57 -7.28 7.45 8.79
CA ARG A 57 -7.23 8.41 9.91
C ARG A 57 -6.18 9.49 9.69
N PHE A 58 -5.01 9.11 9.15
CA PHE A 58 -3.96 10.07 8.79
C PHE A 58 -4.46 11.11 7.79
N LEU A 59 -5.08 10.70 6.69
CA LEU A 59 -5.63 11.63 5.70
C LEU A 59 -6.72 12.52 6.30
N ARG A 60 -7.63 11.97 7.13
CA ARG A 60 -8.67 12.76 7.83
C ARG A 60 -8.07 13.84 8.74
N GLN A 61 -6.99 13.52 9.47
CA GLN A 61 -6.25 14.50 10.30
C GLN A 61 -5.64 15.63 9.46
N HIS A 62 -5.37 15.38 8.16
CA HIS A 62 -4.88 16.38 7.22
C HIS A 62 -6.01 17.04 6.39
N GLY A 63 -7.27 16.89 6.82
CA GLY A 63 -8.42 17.61 6.30
C GLY A 63 -9.05 17.00 5.04
N PHE A 64 -8.78 15.72 4.73
CA PHE A 64 -9.45 15.01 3.65
C PHE A 64 -10.76 14.37 4.12
N GLU A 65 -11.73 14.27 3.19
CA GLU A 65 -12.93 13.46 3.32
C GLU A 65 -12.63 12.09 2.75
N VAL A 66 -12.48 11.08 3.61
CA VAL A 66 -11.89 9.79 3.22
C VAL A 66 -12.89 8.67 3.30
N THR A 67 -13.01 7.89 2.22
CA THR A 67 -13.58 6.55 2.23
C THR A 67 -12.42 5.54 2.23
N GLY A 68 -12.31 4.71 3.27
CA GLY A 68 -11.36 3.60 3.33
C GLY A 68 -11.99 2.32 2.77
N VAL A 69 -11.26 1.59 1.91
CA VAL A 69 -11.73 0.30 1.37
C VAL A 69 -10.68 -0.77 1.55
N ASP A 70 -11.12 -1.99 1.88
CA ASP A 70 -10.26 -3.16 1.99
C ASP A 70 -11.05 -4.44 1.65
N ILE A 71 -10.35 -5.51 1.24
CA ILE A 71 -10.92 -6.83 0.96
C ILE A 71 -10.97 -7.73 2.19
N ALA A 72 -10.25 -7.41 3.25
CA ALA A 72 -10.14 -8.19 4.47
C ALA A 72 -11.19 -7.75 5.49
N GLU A 73 -12.18 -8.61 5.76
CA GLU A 73 -13.30 -8.31 6.67
C GLU A 73 -12.82 -7.98 8.09
N ASP A 74 -11.83 -8.74 8.61
CA ASP A 74 -11.26 -8.49 9.94
C ASP A 74 -10.56 -7.14 10.04
N MET A 75 -9.91 -6.69 8.96
CA MET A 75 -9.30 -5.37 8.87
C MET A 75 -10.36 -4.26 8.93
N ILE A 76 -11.41 -4.37 8.12
CA ILE A 76 -12.51 -3.38 8.10
C ILE A 76 -13.25 -3.36 9.44
N ARG A 77 -13.52 -4.53 10.03
CA ARG A 77 -14.14 -4.59 11.37
C ARG A 77 -13.28 -3.84 12.38
N LYS A 78 -11.95 -4.06 12.35
CA LYS A 78 -11.02 -3.40 13.26
C LYS A 78 -10.90 -1.89 12.99
N ALA A 79 -10.92 -1.48 11.74
CA ALA A 79 -10.94 -0.06 11.36
C ALA A 79 -12.14 0.68 11.94
N ARG A 80 -13.34 0.07 11.85
CA ARG A 80 -14.59 0.60 12.43
C ARG A 80 -14.58 0.65 13.96
N GLU A 81 -13.94 -0.34 14.62
CA GLU A 81 -13.77 -0.33 16.07
C GLU A 81 -12.87 0.84 16.51
N LEU A 82 -11.78 1.11 15.79
CA LEU A 82 -10.81 2.15 16.11
C LEU A 82 -11.28 3.57 15.74
N ASP A 83 -12.14 3.68 14.74
CA ASP A 83 -12.69 4.95 14.24
C ASP A 83 -14.16 4.77 13.83
N PRO A 84 -15.08 4.75 14.82
CA PRO A 84 -16.52 4.55 14.55
C PRO A 84 -17.15 5.63 13.67
N SER A 85 -16.52 6.79 13.54
CA SER A 85 -17.00 7.90 12.71
C SER A 85 -16.46 7.86 11.28
N GLY A 86 -15.55 6.93 10.96
CA GLY A 86 -14.95 6.79 9.65
C GLY A 86 -15.85 6.07 8.65
N ASP A 87 -15.70 6.37 7.36
CA ASP A 87 -16.35 5.61 6.28
C ASP A 87 -15.43 4.49 5.81
N TYR A 88 -15.68 3.27 6.30
CA TYR A 88 -14.91 2.06 5.98
C TYR A 88 -15.81 1.05 5.28
N ARG A 89 -15.40 0.58 4.10
CA ARG A 89 -16.21 -0.32 3.28
C ARG A 89 -15.42 -1.57 2.91
N LEU A 90 -16.05 -2.72 3.10
CA LEU A 90 -15.56 -3.98 2.58
C LEU A 90 -15.84 -4.02 1.08
N ILE A 91 -14.81 -4.22 0.28
CA ILE A 91 -14.94 -4.52 -1.14
C ILE A 91 -14.70 -6.02 -1.33
N GLN A 92 -15.46 -6.65 -2.25
CA GLN A 92 -15.31 -8.09 -2.48
C GLN A 92 -14.17 -8.31 -3.49
N SER A 93 -13.35 -9.33 -3.24
CA SER A 93 -12.54 -9.89 -4.29
C SER A 93 -13.41 -10.88 -5.09
N ASN A 94 -13.68 -10.62 -6.36
CA ASN A 94 -14.39 -11.59 -7.17
C ASN A 94 -13.52 -12.86 -7.27
N LYS A 95 -14.03 -13.94 -6.66
CA LYS A 95 -13.46 -15.28 -6.89
C LYS A 95 -13.71 -15.59 -8.37
N VAL A 96 -12.69 -15.42 -9.19
CA VAL A 96 -12.73 -16.02 -10.51
C VAL A 96 -12.86 -17.52 -10.29
N GLN A 97 -14.06 -18.08 -10.60
CA GLN A 97 -14.27 -19.51 -10.65
C GLN A 97 -13.52 -20.07 -11.86
N SER A 98 -12.22 -20.11 -11.79
CA SER A 98 -11.41 -21.00 -12.58
C SER A 98 -11.07 -22.19 -11.69
N ASN A 99 -11.32 -23.40 -12.18
CA ASN A 99 -11.18 -24.65 -11.45
C ASN A 99 -9.76 -24.92 -10.89
N ASP A 100 -8.84 -23.98 -10.97
CA ASP A 100 -7.42 -24.25 -10.68
C ASP A 100 -6.68 -23.24 -9.80
N VAL A 101 -7.27 -22.14 -9.33
CA VAL A 101 -6.56 -21.27 -8.35
C VAL A 101 -7.57 -20.46 -7.54
N GLN A 102 -7.61 -20.68 -6.22
CA GLN A 102 -8.16 -19.70 -5.29
C GLN A 102 -7.17 -18.51 -5.21
N SER A 103 -7.25 -17.60 -6.17
CA SER A 103 -6.58 -16.31 -6.05
C SER A 103 -7.53 -15.35 -5.32
N ASN A 104 -7.08 -14.77 -4.20
CA ASN A 104 -7.75 -13.64 -3.56
C ASN A 104 -7.41 -12.35 -4.32
N ASP A 105 -7.55 -12.37 -5.66
CA ASP A 105 -7.26 -11.21 -6.47
C ASP A 105 -8.43 -10.23 -6.42
N VAL A 106 -8.14 -8.98 -6.07
CA VAL A 106 -9.04 -7.85 -6.31
C VAL A 106 -9.22 -7.77 -7.83
N THR A 107 -10.43 -8.01 -8.31
CA THR A 107 -10.75 -7.76 -9.72
C THR A 107 -11.39 -6.39 -9.84
N GLY A 108 -11.22 -5.72 -10.97
CA GLY A 108 -11.73 -4.38 -11.20
C GLY A 108 -13.25 -4.21 -10.98
N ASP A 109 -14.01 -5.31 -10.98
CA ASP A 109 -15.46 -5.27 -10.80
C ASP A 109 -15.90 -4.71 -9.45
N ASP A 110 -15.08 -4.84 -8.39
CA ASP A 110 -15.42 -4.35 -7.04
C ASP A 110 -15.34 -2.83 -6.94
N LEU A 111 -14.49 -2.20 -7.73
CA LEU A 111 -14.39 -0.75 -7.83
C LEU A 111 -15.46 -0.16 -8.78
N SER A 112 -16.19 -0.99 -9.53
CA SER A 112 -17.26 -0.55 -10.45
C SER A 112 -18.43 0.12 -9.71
N ALA A 113 -18.65 -0.20 -8.44
CA ALA A 113 -19.65 0.45 -7.61
C ALA A 113 -19.32 1.91 -7.27
N PHE A 114 -18.07 2.34 -7.47
CA PHE A 114 -17.63 3.70 -7.22
C PHE A 114 -17.75 4.53 -8.50
N GLN A 115 -18.35 5.71 -8.37
CA GLN A 115 -18.55 6.61 -9.50
C GLN A 115 -17.21 7.13 -10.04
N SER A 116 -17.05 7.10 -11.37
CA SER A 116 -15.91 7.67 -12.07
C SER A 116 -15.77 9.19 -11.79
N GLY A 117 -14.55 9.69 -11.80
CA GLY A 117 -14.29 11.13 -11.67
C GLY A 117 -14.71 11.72 -10.32
N THR A 118 -14.61 10.94 -9.25
CA THR A 118 -15.15 11.32 -7.93
C THR A 118 -14.09 11.83 -6.97
N TYR A 119 -12.87 11.27 -7.03
CA TYR A 119 -11.85 11.50 -6.01
C TYR A 119 -10.75 12.43 -6.49
N ASP A 120 -10.39 13.38 -5.64
CA ASP A 120 -9.25 14.27 -5.84
C ASP A 120 -7.94 13.60 -5.49
N LEU A 121 -8.01 12.59 -4.61
CA LEU A 121 -6.90 11.76 -4.17
C LEU A 121 -7.35 10.30 -4.06
N VAL A 122 -6.57 9.40 -4.63
CA VAL A 122 -6.58 7.99 -4.25
C VAL A 122 -5.22 7.69 -3.62
N LEU A 123 -5.21 7.22 -2.38
CA LEU A 123 -4.01 6.73 -1.71
C LEU A 123 -4.04 5.20 -1.68
N ALA A 124 -2.91 4.55 -2.00
CA ALA A 124 -2.70 3.14 -1.76
C ALA A 124 -1.34 2.96 -1.06
N ALA A 125 -1.38 2.73 0.25
CA ALA A 125 -0.18 2.59 1.07
C ALA A 125 0.10 1.11 1.37
N PHE A 126 1.22 0.58 0.89
CA PHE A 126 1.69 -0.81 1.06
C PHE A 126 0.74 -1.89 0.47
N THR A 127 -0.29 -1.48 -0.24
CA THR A 127 -1.29 -2.39 -0.82
C THR A 127 -0.73 -3.11 -2.04
N PHE A 128 0.05 -2.40 -2.87
CA PHE A 128 0.58 -2.95 -4.11
C PHE A 128 1.68 -4.00 -3.89
N ASP A 129 2.31 -4.02 -2.74
CA ASP A 129 3.29 -5.04 -2.35
C ASP A 129 2.64 -6.42 -2.18
N ASN A 130 1.33 -6.45 -1.92
CA ASN A 130 0.54 -7.66 -1.65
C ASN A 130 -0.32 -8.13 -2.84
N ILE A 131 -0.31 -7.41 -3.97
CA ILE A 131 -1.08 -7.82 -5.15
C ILE A 131 -0.29 -8.88 -5.92
N ALA A 132 -0.80 -10.12 -5.86
CA ALA A 132 -0.21 -11.26 -6.54
C ALA A 132 -0.42 -11.19 -8.07
N GLY A 133 0.49 -11.83 -8.79
CA GLY A 133 0.41 -12.04 -10.24
C GLY A 133 1.79 -11.98 -10.88
N LYS A 134 2.17 -13.04 -11.60
CA LYS A 134 3.43 -13.04 -12.36
C LYS A 134 3.38 -12.10 -13.56
N ASN A 135 2.17 -11.79 -14.03
CA ASN A 135 1.93 -10.87 -15.12
C ASN A 135 1.38 -9.57 -14.53
N ASN A 136 1.74 -8.44 -15.12
CA ASN A 136 1.30 -7.10 -14.72
C ASN A 136 -0.23 -6.90 -14.77
N ASP A 137 -0.98 -7.88 -15.26
CA ASP A 137 -2.41 -7.74 -15.56
C ASP A 137 -3.26 -7.32 -14.37
N ASN A 138 -3.06 -7.91 -13.18
CA ASN A 138 -3.85 -7.55 -12.01
C ASN A 138 -3.54 -6.12 -11.54
N LYS A 139 -2.24 -5.80 -11.39
CA LYS A 139 -1.84 -4.44 -10.99
C LYS A 139 -2.29 -3.42 -12.03
N ARG A 140 -2.14 -3.73 -13.33
CA ARG A 140 -2.59 -2.87 -14.42
C ARG A 140 -4.08 -2.58 -14.36
N ARG A 141 -4.93 -3.60 -14.19
CA ARG A 141 -6.39 -3.43 -14.07
C ARG A 141 -6.76 -2.58 -12.88
N ILE A 142 -6.22 -2.88 -11.70
CA ILE A 142 -6.46 -2.10 -10.49
C ILE A 142 -6.05 -0.63 -10.70
N LEU A 143 -4.86 -0.38 -11.26
CA LEU A 143 -4.39 0.96 -11.56
C LEU A 143 -5.30 1.70 -12.55
N GLN A 144 -5.82 1.02 -13.57
CA GLN A 144 -6.80 1.58 -14.51
C GLN A 144 -8.11 1.96 -13.80
N ASP A 145 -8.61 1.09 -12.92
CA ASP A 145 -9.82 1.34 -12.15
C ASP A 145 -9.63 2.49 -11.16
N LEU A 146 -8.50 2.54 -10.44
CA LEU A 146 -8.18 3.65 -9.55
C LEU A 146 -8.02 4.97 -10.35
N GLY A 147 -7.39 4.91 -11.53
CA GLY A 147 -7.30 6.05 -12.44
C GLY A 147 -8.65 6.57 -12.92
N ARG A 148 -9.60 5.66 -13.21
CA ARG A 148 -10.99 6.00 -13.58
C ARG A 148 -11.73 6.76 -12.48
N LEU A 149 -11.41 6.47 -11.21
CA LEU A 149 -12.06 7.10 -10.07
C LEU A 149 -11.59 8.53 -9.82
N LEU A 150 -10.42 8.92 -10.35
CA LEU A 150 -9.88 10.26 -10.19
C LEU A 150 -10.70 11.32 -10.94
N THR A 151 -10.84 12.49 -10.33
CA THR A 151 -11.26 13.70 -11.06
C THR A 151 -10.18 14.05 -12.12
N GLN A 152 -10.50 14.96 -13.03
CA GLN A 152 -9.56 15.39 -14.09
C GLN A 152 -8.21 15.83 -13.53
N ASP A 153 -8.20 16.51 -12.39
CA ASP A 153 -6.99 16.97 -11.70
C ASP A 153 -6.58 16.07 -10.53
N GLY A 154 -7.30 14.97 -10.32
CA GLY A 154 -7.07 14.02 -9.23
C GLY A 154 -5.72 13.31 -9.33
N LYS A 155 -5.21 12.86 -8.20
CA LYS A 155 -3.93 12.16 -8.09
C LYS A 155 -4.09 10.80 -7.44
N LEU A 156 -3.37 9.83 -8.00
CA LEU A 156 -3.13 8.54 -7.35
C LEU A 156 -1.74 8.58 -6.70
N VAL A 157 -1.70 8.36 -5.40
CA VAL A 157 -0.45 8.29 -4.64
C VAL A 157 -0.25 6.86 -4.16
N LEU A 158 0.87 6.27 -4.55
CA LEU A 158 1.27 4.94 -4.09
C LEU A 158 2.45 5.08 -3.12
N ILE A 159 2.36 4.40 -1.98
CA ILE A 159 3.51 4.17 -1.08
C ILE A 159 3.81 2.68 -1.17
N VAL A 160 5.01 2.33 -1.63
CA VAL A 160 5.40 0.94 -1.88
C VAL A 160 6.78 0.65 -1.31
N SER A 161 7.03 -0.61 -1.05
CA SER A 161 8.32 -1.14 -0.68
C SER A 161 9.30 -1.04 -1.85
N ARG A 162 10.51 -0.56 -1.58
CA ARG A 162 11.62 -0.71 -2.51
C ARG A 162 12.26 -2.11 -2.35
N PRO A 163 12.90 -2.66 -3.40
CA PRO A 163 13.56 -3.97 -3.30
C PRO A 163 14.53 -4.09 -2.13
N GLU A 164 15.20 -2.99 -1.77
CA GLU A 164 16.17 -2.94 -0.69
C GLU A 164 15.57 -3.25 0.69
N ILE A 165 14.26 -3.04 0.87
CA ILE A 165 13.61 -3.34 2.17
C ILE A 165 13.71 -4.83 2.52
N TYR A 166 13.76 -5.70 1.51
CA TYR A 166 13.80 -7.16 1.69
C TYR A 166 15.23 -7.72 1.83
N THR A 167 16.25 -6.87 1.71
CA THR A 167 17.67 -7.29 1.69
C THR A 167 18.54 -6.63 2.75
N HIS A 168 17.96 -5.70 3.53
CA HIS A 168 18.64 -4.98 4.62
C HIS A 168 17.84 -5.09 5.91
N GLU A 169 18.48 -4.77 7.04
CA GLU A 169 17.83 -4.64 8.33
C GLU A 169 17.37 -3.21 8.56
N TRP A 170 16.25 -3.03 9.25
CA TRP A 170 15.59 -1.75 9.46
C TRP A 170 15.12 -1.59 10.90
N ALA A 171 14.83 -0.38 11.32
CA ALA A 171 14.29 -0.12 12.65
C ALA A 171 12.94 -0.82 12.91
N SER A 172 12.13 -1.05 11.87
CA SER A 172 10.82 -1.72 11.95
C SER A 172 10.79 -3.12 11.37
N PHE A 173 11.88 -3.59 10.73
CA PHE A 173 11.83 -4.85 9.97
C PHE A 173 13.13 -5.64 10.09
N SER A 174 12.99 -6.98 10.06
CA SER A 174 14.12 -7.89 9.97
C SER A 174 13.99 -8.83 8.78
N THR A 175 15.09 -8.98 8.05
CA THR A 175 15.24 -9.84 6.86
C THR A 175 16.21 -10.98 7.06
N LYS A 176 16.89 -11.05 8.23
CA LYS A 176 18.00 -12.00 8.49
C LYS A 176 17.61 -13.48 8.30
N ASP A 177 16.34 -13.83 8.49
CA ASP A 177 15.86 -15.21 8.35
C ASP A 177 15.52 -15.57 6.89
N PHE A 178 15.67 -14.61 5.94
CA PHE A 178 15.29 -14.77 4.54
C PHE A 178 16.41 -14.39 3.57
N PRO A 179 17.60 -15.06 3.64
CA PRO A 179 18.73 -14.74 2.76
C PRO A 179 18.41 -14.94 1.27
N GLU A 180 17.41 -15.77 0.94
CA GLU A 180 16.92 -15.98 -0.42
C GLU A 180 16.36 -14.71 -1.08
N ASN A 181 15.90 -13.73 -0.31
CA ASN A 181 15.43 -12.45 -0.83
C ASN A 181 16.50 -11.73 -1.67
N GLN A 182 17.80 -11.96 -1.39
CA GLN A 182 18.91 -11.38 -2.16
C GLN A 182 18.91 -11.77 -3.65
N LEU A 183 18.28 -12.90 -3.97
CA LEU A 183 18.23 -13.44 -5.34
C LEU A 183 16.89 -13.15 -6.03
N ALA A 184 15.95 -12.55 -5.31
CA ALA A 184 14.59 -12.30 -5.79
C ALA A 184 14.58 -11.25 -6.91
N LYS A 185 13.71 -11.47 -7.89
CA LYS A 185 13.47 -10.60 -9.03
C LYS A 185 12.03 -10.07 -8.97
N SER A 186 11.75 -9.06 -9.79
CA SER A 186 10.40 -8.52 -9.93
C SER A 186 9.39 -9.63 -10.22
N GLY A 187 8.33 -9.70 -9.41
CA GLY A 187 7.30 -10.74 -9.45
C GLY A 187 7.54 -11.93 -8.52
N ASP A 188 8.72 -12.03 -7.89
CA ASP A 188 9.01 -13.10 -6.94
C ASP A 188 8.44 -12.77 -5.55
N LYS A 189 8.10 -13.82 -4.80
CA LYS A 189 7.73 -13.70 -3.40
C LYS A 189 8.96 -13.44 -2.54
N VAL A 190 8.82 -12.49 -1.63
CA VAL A 190 9.81 -12.14 -0.61
C VAL A 190 9.17 -12.15 0.77
N ARG A 191 9.96 -12.26 1.81
CA ARG A 191 9.48 -12.32 3.19
C ARG A 191 10.22 -11.34 4.08
N ILE A 192 9.49 -10.81 5.06
CA ILE A 192 10.04 -9.88 6.03
C ILE A 192 9.30 -10.04 7.36
N ILE A 193 9.95 -9.84 8.48
CA ILE A 193 9.32 -9.79 9.80
C ILE A 193 9.14 -8.34 10.20
N VAL A 194 7.91 -7.95 10.58
CA VAL A 194 7.63 -6.65 11.19
C VAL A 194 7.94 -6.74 12.68
N THR A 195 8.85 -5.90 13.17
CA THR A 195 9.30 -5.91 14.57
C THR A 195 8.52 -4.95 15.47
N ASP A 196 7.71 -4.06 14.89
CA ASP A 196 6.94 -3.04 15.62
C ASP A 196 5.63 -3.54 16.24
N HIS A 197 5.28 -4.82 16.04
CA HIS A 197 4.11 -5.45 16.63
C HIS A 197 4.42 -6.87 17.15
N ALA A 198 3.48 -7.44 17.89
CA ALA A 198 3.68 -8.72 18.60
C ALA A 198 3.50 -9.98 17.73
N ASP A 199 3.01 -9.88 16.49
CA ASP A 199 2.87 -11.04 15.58
C ASP A 199 4.23 -11.38 14.94
N PRO A 200 4.87 -12.51 15.32
CA PRO A 200 6.21 -12.84 14.80
C PRO A 200 6.19 -13.48 13.42
N ARG A 201 5.00 -13.73 12.87
CA ARG A 201 4.87 -14.40 11.57
C ARG A 201 5.34 -13.48 10.46
N PRO A 202 6.10 -14.01 9.48
CA PRO A 202 6.56 -13.20 8.37
C PRO A 202 5.39 -12.67 7.54
N VAL A 203 5.60 -11.50 6.96
CA VAL A 203 4.78 -10.98 5.86
C VAL A 203 5.34 -11.52 4.57
N GLU A 204 4.48 -11.98 3.68
CA GLU A 204 4.83 -12.33 2.30
C GLU A 204 4.39 -11.20 1.37
N ASP A 205 5.34 -10.62 0.68
CA ASP A 205 5.13 -9.59 -0.33
C ASP A 205 5.58 -10.08 -1.71
N ILE A 206 5.25 -9.34 -2.73
CA ILE A 206 5.76 -9.54 -4.09
C ILE A 206 6.73 -8.41 -4.39
N LEU A 207 8.00 -8.75 -4.59
CA LEU A 207 9.01 -7.77 -4.95
C LEU A 207 8.71 -7.14 -6.31
N TRP A 208 8.76 -5.81 -6.38
CA TRP A 208 8.62 -5.06 -7.62
C TRP A 208 9.70 -3.98 -7.70
N THR A 209 10.36 -3.92 -8.87
CA THR A 209 11.36 -2.88 -9.14
C THR A 209 10.71 -1.59 -9.63
N ASP A 210 11.46 -0.47 -9.58
CA ASP A 210 11.01 0.81 -10.13
C ASP A 210 10.66 0.70 -11.63
N GLU A 211 11.47 -0.06 -12.39
CA GLU A 211 11.22 -0.30 -13.80
C GLU A 211 9.87 -0.98 -14.03
N SER A 212 9.58 -2.02 -13.25
CA SER A 212 8.30 -2.75 -13.35
C SER A 212 7.10 -1.86 -12.97
N TYR A 213 7.26 -0.99 -11.97
CA TYR A 213 6.23 0.00 -11.65
C TYR A 213 6.03 1.00 -12.79
N ARG A 214 7.10 1.52 -13.40
CA ARG A 214 6.99 2.46 -14.53
C ARG A 214 6.33 1.84 -15.76
N GLU A 215 6.61 0.57 -16.05
CA GLU A 215 5.96 -0.16 -17.13
C GLU A 215 4.46 -0.28 -16.90
N VAL A 216 4.05 -0.75 -15.72
CA VAL A 216 2.61 -0.93 -15.41
C VAL A 216 1.87 0.40 -15.33
N PHE A 217 2.51 1.51 -14.90
CA PHE A 217 1.90 2.83 -14.96
C PHE A 217 1.60 3.26 -16.39
N LYS A 218 2.55 3.05 -17.31
CA LYS A 218 2.37 3.34 -18.73
C LYS A 218 1.24 2.50 -19.34
N GLU A 219 1.21 1.20 -19.05
CA GLU A 219 0.16 0.28 -19.51
C GLU A 219 -1.22 0.65 -18.93
N ALA A 220 -1.27 1.18 -17.71
CA ALA A 220 -2.49 1.67 -17.07
C ALA A 220 -2.91 3.06 -17.54
N ARG A 221 -2.16 3.72 -18.43
CA ARG A 221 -2.38 5.09 -18.89
C ARG A 221 -2.32 6.10 -17.75
N LEU A 222 -1.36 5.92 -16.85
CA LEU A 222 -1.06 6.83 -15.76
C LEU A 222 0.27 7.52 -16.04
N ARG A 223 0.29 8.84 -15.93
CA ARG A 223 1.49 9.66 -16.04
C ARG A 223 2.14 9.85 -14.68
N LEU A 224 3.39 9.50 -14.55
CA LEU A 224 4.20 9.75 -13.35
C LEU A 224 4.53 11.25 -13.28
N LEU A 225 4.12 11.91 -12.19
CA LEU A 225 4.40 13.32 -11.90
C LEU A 225 5.58 13.51 -10.95
N GLY A 226 5.72 12.62 -9.97
CA GLY A 226 6.78 12.68 -8.98
C GLY A 226 7.10 11.31 -8.40
N LYS A 227 8.36 11.12 -8.01
CA LYS A 227 8.84 9.97 -7.23
C LYS A 227 9.66 10.51 -6.07
N TYR A 228 9.37 10.04 -4.88
CA TYR A 228 10.05 10.44 -3.65
C TYR A 228 10.56 9.19 -2.94
N GLU A 229 11.80 9.25 -2.45
CA GLU A 229 12.48 8.16 -1.74
C GLU A 229 13.05 8.73 -0.42
N PRO A 230 12.22 8.82 0.64
CA PRO A 230 12.60 9.50 1.86
C PRO A 230 13.68 8.73 2.63
N LEU A 231 14.79 9.39 2.92
CA LEU A 231 15.82 8.94 3.85
C LEU A 231 15.57 9.46 5.26
N ALA A 232 16.05 8.75 6.25
CA ALA A 232 16.07 9.20 7.63
C ALA A 232 17.03 10.38 7.84
N ARG A 233 16.78 11.13 8.91
CA ARG A 233 17.64 12.23 9.36
C ARG A 233 18.22 11.90 10.73
N ARG A 234 19.44 12.36 10.98
CA ARG A 234 20.16 12.09 12.23
C ARG A 234 19.53 12.75 13.48
N ASP A 235 18.73 13.80 13.26
CA ASP A 235 18.03 14.55 14.32
C ASP A 235 16.64 13.98 14.65
N GLU A 236 16.18 12.96 13.95
CA GLU A 236 14.91 12.27 14.25
C GLU A 236 15.07 11.31 15.45
N PRO A 237 14.04 11.18 16.32
CA PRO A 237 14.15 10.49 17.61
C PRO A 237 14.03 8.96 17.49
N TYR A 238 14.66 8.35 16.48
CA TYR A 238 14.58 6.91 16.20
C TYR A 238 15.97 6.29 16.12
N SER A 239 16.06 5.00 16.46
CA SER A 239 17.28 4.21 16.33
C SER A 239 17.36 3.63 14.91
N TRP A 240 17.81 4.44 13.97
CA TRP A 240 17.94 4.06 12.58
C TRP A 240 18.99 2.95 12.38
N VAL A 241 18.75 2.06 11.41
CA VAL A 241 19.66 0.98 11.02
C VAL A 241 20.22 1.27 9.62
N SER A 242 19.45 1.03 8.57
CA SER A 242 19.87 1.32 7.18
C SER A 242 19.26 2.60 6.63
N GLU A 243 18.27 3.18 7.31
CA GLU A 243 17.42 4.25 6.80
C GLU A 243 18.15 5.58 6.56
N LEU A 244 19.33 5.79 7.17
CA LEU A 244 20.16 6.98 6.93
C LEU A 244 20.82 6.97 5.55
N GLU A 245 21.03 5.78 4.96
CA GLU A 245 21.77 5.60 3.72
C GLU A 245 20.91 5.06 2.59
N ILE A 246 19.87 4.29 2.92
CA ILE A 246 19.02 3.60 1.96
C ILE A 246 17.55 3.95 2.27
N ALA A 247 16.81 4.40 1.26
CA ALA A 247 15.38 4.64 1.42
C ALA A 247 14.61 3.29 1.37
N PRO A 248 13.77 2.97 2.38
CA PRO A 248 12.98 1.75 2.38
C PRO A 248 11.77 1.82 1.45
N TRP A 249 11.27 3.02 1.19
CA TRP A 249 10.02 3.28 0.50
C TRP A 249 10.19 4.11 -0.76
N ALA A 250 9.31 3.91 -1.72
CA ALA A 250 9.07 4.85 -2.81
C ALA A 250 7.63 5.37 -2.74
N VAL A 251 7.48 6.70 -2.91
CA VAL A 251 6.19 7.37 -3.06
C VAL A 251 6.07 7.82 -4.50
N TYR A 252 5.10 7.28 -5.23
CA TYR A 252 4.79 7.68 -6.60
C TYR A 252 3.55 8.57 -6.62
N VAL A 253 3.61 9.69 -7.32
CA VAL A 253 2.46 10.56 -7.60
C VAL A 253 2.11 10.43 -9.07
N LEU A 254 0.89 10.00 -9.35
CA LEU A 254 0.39 9.67 -10.68
C LEU A 254 -0.88 10.46 -11.00
N GLN A 255 -1.11 10.67 -12.29
CA GLN A 255 -2.34 11.28 -12.83
C GLN A 255 -2.79 10.49 -14.04
N SER A 256 -4.10 10.40 -14.27
CA SER A 256 -4.65 9.86 -15.52
C SER A 256 -4.15 10.66 -16.72
N ALA A 257 -3.74 9.94 -17.79
CA ALA A 257 -3.22 10.53 -19.03
C ALA A 257 -4.35 11.03 -19.93
#